data_c6c68d179f8720042940b96f60e2680d
#
_entry.id   c6c68d179f8720042940b96f60e2680d
#
_cell.length_a   1.000
_cell.length_b   1.000
_cell.length_c   1.000
_cell.angle_alpha   90.00
_cell.angle_beta   90.00
_cell.angle_gamma   90.00
#
_symmetry.space_group_name_H-M   'P 1'
#
loop_
_entity.id
_entity.type
_entity.pdbx_description
1 polymer ?
#
loop_
_entity_poly.entity_id
_entity_poly.type
_entity_poly.pdbx_seq_one_letter_code
_entity_poly.pdbx_strand_id
1 'polypeptide(L)'
;WKNCKMQTEPHEPLAVPTEIPAPSKFPDSLELDEMKLLPKIKWYTTFENKWRPGEEEANKILIHFLKSEARKYGKQRNIPGIRGTSRLSPYLRFGEISPNTIWHESKPYDNPGTEHFVREVGWREFGYHLMANFPFLANRALRENFEDFPWRDSEEDYTAWTKGMTGYPIV
;
A
#
# COMPACT_ATOMS: atom_id res chain seq x y z
N TRP A 1 8.77 5.91 16.22
CA TRP A 1 7.33 6.13 16.32
C TRP A 1 6.97 7.09 17.44
N LYS A 2 7.45 6.85 18.66
CA LYS A 2 7.17 7.74 19.81
C LYS A 2 7.57 9.19 19.51
N ASN A 3 8.76 9.41 18.97
CA ASN A 3 9.24 10.74 18.61
C ASN A 3 8.40 11.36 17.47
N CYS A 4 7.97 10.59 16.48
CA CYS A 4 7.08 11.08 15.42
C CYS A 4 5.75 11.58 15.99
N LYS A 5 5.15 10.85 16.92
CA LYS A 5 3.89 11.24 17.58
C LYS A 5 4.01 12.51 18.43
N MET A 6 5.22 12.90 18.82
CA MET A 6 5.49 14.14 19.58
C MET A 6 5.66 15.38 18.69
N GLN A 7 5.74 15.18 17.38
CA GLN A 7 5.80 16.25 16.39
C GLN A 7 4.38 16.75 16.04
N THR A 8 4.32 17.68 15.10
CA THR A 8 3.05 18.16 14.56
C THR A 8 2.22 17.02 13.99
N GLU A 9 0.92 17.03 14.22
CA GLU A 9 0.00 16.09 13.57
C GLU A 9 0.06 16.22 12.05
N PRO A 10 -0.23 15.14 11.30
CA PRO A 10 -0.43 15.23 9.86
C PRO A 10 -1.50 16.25 9.51
N HIS A 11 -1.33 16.93 8.38
CA HIS A 11 -2.33 17.86 7.89
C HIS A 11 -3.68 17.20 7.71
N GLU A 12 -4.75 17.95 7.97
CA GLU A 12 -6.10 17.50 7.61
C GLU A 12 -6.18 17.19 6.11
N PRO A 13 -6.98 16.18 5.72
CA PRO A 13 -7.25 15.94 4.32
C PRO A 13 -7.78 17.19 3.62
N LEU A 14 -7.33 17.43 2.39
CA LEU A 14 -7.80 18.56 1.61
C LEU A 14 -9.30 18.41 1.31
N ALA A 15 -10.02 19.52 1.34
CA ALA A 15 -11.42 19.55 0.93
C ALA A 15 -11.55 19.17 -0.55
N VAL A 16 -12.63 18.45 -0.87
CA VAL A 16 -12.97 18.14 -2.26
C VAL A 16 -13.20 19.45 -3.02
N PRO A 17 -12.55 19.69 -4.16
CA PRO A 17 -12.79 20.88 -4.97
C PRO A 17 -14.26 20.91 -5.43
N THR A 18 -14.89 22.05 -5.29
CA THR A 18 -16.28 22.26 -5.70
C THR A 18 -16.42 22.40 -7.22
N GLU A 19 -15.34 22.82 -7.87
CA GLU A 19 -15.26 23.01 -9.31
C GLU A 19 -13.86 22.64 -9.81
N ILE A 20 -13.81 21.91 -10.92
CA ILE A 20 -12.55 21.60 -11.63
C ILE A 20 -12.63 22.30 -12.99
N PRO A 21 -11.89 23.40 -13.21
CA PRO A 21 -11.88 24.06 -14.50
C PRO A 21 -11.42 23.12 -15.60
N ALA A 22 -12.19 23.00 -16.64
CA ALA A 22 -11.84 22.20 -17.80
C ALA A 22 -11.64 23.10 -19.05
N PRO A 23 -10.81 22.74 -20.01
CA PRO A 23 -10.65 23.48 -21.24
C PRO A 23 -11.95 23.45 -22.05
N SER A 24 -12.27 24.54 -22.74
CA SER A 24 -13.45 24.64 -23.59
C SER A 24 -13.38 23.72 -24.81
N LYS A 25 -12.18 23.32 -25.20
CA LYS A 25 -11.92 22.35 -26.27
C LYS A 25 -10.81 21.40 -25.81
N PHE A 26 -11.08 20.12 -25.82
CA PHE A 26 -10.10 19.10 -25.55
C PHE A 26 -9.21 18.86 -26.78
N PRO A 27 -7.89 18.67 -26.60
CA PRO A 27 -7.03 18.23 -27.70
C PRO A 27 -7.40 16.81 -28.13
N ASP A 28 -7.06 16.49 -29.38
CA ASP A 28 -7.16 15.10 -29.85
C ASP A 28 -6.26 14.21 -28.99
N SER A 29 -6.80 13.15 -28.47
CA SER A 29 -6.10 12.21 -27.56
C SER A 29 -6.52 10.77 -27.88
N LEU A 30 -5.69 9.84 -27.46
CA LEU A 30 -5.99 8.42 -27.56
C LEU A 30 -7.10 8.04 -26.57
N GLU A 31 -7.96 7.14 -26.99
CA GLU A 31 -8.87 6.44 -26.10
C GLU A 31 -8.08 5.46 -25.20
N LEU A 32 -8.61 5.18 -24.01
CA LEU A 32 -7.92 4.34 -23.03
C LEU A 32 -7.57 2.94 -23.58
N ASP A 33 -8.47 2.36 -24.36
CA ASP A 33 -8.28 1.04 -24.97
C ASP A 33 -7.19 1.02 -26.05
N GLU A 34 -6.99 2.15 -26.73
CA GLU A 34 -5.92 2.30 -27.75
C GLU A 34 -4.54 2.27 -27.11
N MET A 35 -4.42 2.64 -25.84
CA MET A 35 -3.15 2.60 -25.09
C MET A 35 -2.67 1.17 -24.79
N LYS A 36 -3.52 0.15 -24.95
CA LYS A 36 -3.21 -1.28 -24.77
C LYS A 36 -2.49 -1.59 -23.45
N LEU A 37 -2.94 -0.96 -22.36
CA LEU A 37 -2.31 -1.07 -21.04
C LEU A 37 -2.51 -2.43 -20.37
N LEU A 38 -3.54 -3.18 -20.78
CA LEU A 38 -3.85 -4.49 -20.20
C LEU A 38 -2.95 -5.59 -20.81
N PRO A 39 -2.51 -6.56 -20.01
CA PRO A 39 -1.75 -7.70 -20.50
C PRO A 39 -2.55 -8.53 -21.51
N LYS A 40 -1.86 -9.11 -22.52
CA LYS A 40 -2.48 -10.02 -23.49
C LYS A 40 -3.08 -11.26 -22.81
N ILE A 41 -2.42 -11.79 -21.79
CA ILE A 41 -2.93 -12.89 -20.98
C ILE A 41 -3.76 -12.30 -19.85
N LYS A 42 -5.05 -12.61 -19.82
CA LYS A 42 -6.02 -12.02 -18.88
C LYS A 42 -5.95 -12.62 -17.47
N TRP A 43 -4.76 -12.72 -16.88
CA TRP A 43 -4.55 -13.22 -15.51
C TRP A 43 -5.18 -12.32 -14.43
N TYR A 44 -5.46 -11.08 -14.76
CA TYR A 44 -6.01 -10.05 -13.85
C TYR A 44 -7.52 -10.17 -13.59
N THR A 45 -8.27 -10.95 -14.40
CA THR A 45 -9.74 -11.00 -14.33
C THR A 45 -10.28 -11.43 -12.96
N THR A 46 -9.52 -12.22 -12.21
CA THR A 46 -9.90 -12.59 -10.84
C THR A 46 -9.84 -11.42 -9.85
N PHE A 47 -9.12 -10.35 -10.18
CA PHE A 47 -9.01 -9.17 -9.32
C PHE A 47 -10.23 -8.26 -9.44
N GLU A 48 -10.86 -8.19 -10.62
CA GLU A 48 -12.04 -7.36 -10.88
C GLU A 48 -13.19 -7.63 -9.90
N ASN A 49 -13.32 -8.87 -9.44
CA ASN A 49 -14.30 -9.26 -8.45
C ASN A 49 -13.91 -9.00 -6.99
N LYS A 50 -12.63 -8.71 -6.73
CA LYS A 50 -12.07 -8.57 -5.36
C LYS A 50 -11.66 -7.15 -5.02
N TRP A 51 -11.35 -6.36 -6.02
CA TRP A 51 -10.82 -5.01 -5.88
C TRP A 51 -11.62 -4.06 -6.75
N ARG A 52 -12.26 -3.10 -6.12
CA ARG A 52 -12.93 -2.01 -6.80
C ARG A 52 -12.10 -0.75 -6.61
N PRO A 53 -11.56 -0.15 -7.68
CA PRO A 53 -10.79 1.08 -7.57
C PRO A 53 -11.71 2.25 -7.18
N GLY A 54 -11.10 3.29 -6.62
CA GLY A 54 -11.75 4.56 -6.33
C GLY A 54 -11.77 4.94 -4.85
N GLU A 55 -11.77 6.24 -4.60
CA GLU A 55 -11.74 6.82 -3.26
C GLU A 55 -12.94 6.39 -2.40
N GLU A 56 -14.11 6.29 -3.00
CA GLU A 56 -15.32 5.90 -2.27
C GLU A 56 -15.19 4.48 -1.69
N GLU A 57 -14.68 3.55 -2.48
CA GLU A 57 -14.47 2.17 -2.04
C GLU A 57 -13.33 2.10 -0.99
N ALA A 58 -12.25 2.85 -1.18
CA ALA A 58 -11.16 2.95 -0.22
C ALA A 58 -11.66 3.42 1.15
N ASN A 59 -12.49 4.46 1.18
CA ASN A 59 -13.09 4.99 2.40
C ASN A 59 -14.06 3.99 3.05
N LYS A 60 -14.90 3.31 2.28
CA LYS A 60 -15.78 2.24 2.81
C LYS A 60 -14.98 1.13 3.48
N ILE A 61 -13.90 0.68 2.83
CA ILE A 61 -13.02 -0.36 3.38
C ILE A 61 -12.35 0.13 4.66
N LEU A 62 -11.83 1.36 4.70
CA LEU A 62 -11.22 1.94 5.91
C LEU A 62 -12.21 1.95 7.07
N ILE A 63 -13.38 2.53 6.88
CA ILE A 63 -14.38 2.66 7.93
C ILE A 63 -14.88 1.28 8.41
N HIS A 64 -15.09 0.35 7.49
CA HIS A 64 -15.44 -1.02 7.85
C HIS A 64 -14.35 -1.67 8.71
N PHE A 65 -13.09 -1.58 8.29
CA PHE A 65 -11.96 -2.13 9.02
C PHE A 65 -11.83 -1.51 10.43
N LEU A 66 -11.93 -0.19 10.55
CA LEU A 66 -11.82 0.50 11.84
C LEU A 66 -12.92 0.07 12.82
N LYS A 67 -14.16 -0.14 12.32
CA LYS A 67 -15.31 -0.55 13.13
C LYS A 67 -15.25 -2.02 13.58
N SER A 68 -14.75 -2.91 12.74
CA SER A 68 -14.90 -4.36 12.95
C SER A 68 -13.60 -5.08 13.33
N GLU A 69 -12.48 -4.79 12.66
CA GLU A 69 -11.28 -5.62 12.68
C GLU A 69 -10.08 -4.96 13.36
N ALA A 70 -9.99 -3.62 13.30
CA ALA A 70 -8.83 -2.86 13.77
C ALA A 70 -8.45 -3.21 15.23
N ARG A 71 -9.43 -3.41 16.10
CA ARG A 71 -9.19 -3.77 17.52
C ARG A 71 -8.36 -5.05 17.68
N LYS A 72 -8.49 -6.00 16.76
CA LYS A 72 -7.79 -7.28 16.78
C LYS A 72 -6.55 -7.32 15.88
N TYR A 73 -6.29 -6.23 15.16
CA TYR A 73 -5.27 -6.14 14.13
C TYR A 73 -3.91 -6.64 14.59
N GLY A 74 -3.42 -6.22 15.76
CA GLY A 74 -2.12 -6.60 16.27
C GLY A 74 -1.89 -8.12 16.38
N LYS A 75 -2.96 -8.89 16.59
CA LYS A 75 -2.91 -10.36 16.67
C LYS A 75 -3.21 -11.03 15.34
N GLN A 76 -4.20 -10.51 14.59
CA GLN A 76 -4.75 -11.18 13.41
C GLN A 76 -3.97 -10.90 12.14
N ARG A 77 -3.21 -9.80 12.06
CA ARG A 77 -2.45 -9.41 10.86
C ARG A 77 -1.47 -10.47 10.37
N ASN A 78 -0.96 -11.31 11.26
CA ASN A 78 0.03 -12.33 10.97
C ASN A 78 -0.57 -13.71 10.65
N ILE A 79 -1.90 -13.81 10.59
CA ILE A 79 -2.58 -15.09 10.33
C ILE A 79 -3.15 -15.05 8.90
N PRO A 80 -2.51 -15.71 7.92
CA PRO A 80 -2.93 -15.64 6.52
C PRO A 80 -4.35 -16.17 6.25
N GLY A 81 -4.81 -17.15 7.06
CA GLY A 81 -6.10 -17.80 6.88
C GLY A 81 -7.32 -16.97 7.31
N ILE A 82 -7.12 -15.79 7.89
CA ILE A 82 -8.22 -14.93 8.34
C ILE A 82 -8.12 -13.53 7.71
N ARG A 83 -9.26 -12.85 7.62
CA ARG A 83 -9.32 -11.47 7.15
C ARG A 83 -8.96 -10.52 8.31
N GLY A 84 -7.66 -10.40 8.62
CA GLY A 84 -7.13 -9.61 9.75
C GLY A 84 -6.42 -8.31 9.36
N THR A 85 -6.50 -7.88 8.08
CA THR A 85 -5.83 -6.68 7.55
C THR A 85 -6.80 -5.75 6.85
N SER A 86 -6.47 -4.47 6.77
CA SER A 86 -7.31 -3.44 6.12
C SER A 86 -7.44 -3.61 4.61
N ARG A 87 -6.46 -4.25 3.95
CA ARG A 87 -6.36 -4.34 2.49
C ARG A 87 -6.32 -2.99 1.76
N LEU A 88 -5.83 -1.94 2.42
CA LEU A 88 -5.75 -0.60 1.84
C LEU A 88 -4.49 -0.35 1.01
N SER A 89 -3.55 -1.30 0.95
CA SER A 89 -2.27 -1.09 0.26
C SER A 89 -2.41 -0.72 -1.22
N PRO A 90 -3.30 -1.30 -2.04
CA PRO A 90 -3.50 -0.85 -3.42
C PRO A 90 -4.00 0.60 -3.50
N TYR A 91 -4.98 0.96 -2.69
CA TYR A 91 -5.55 2.31 -2.64
C TYR A 91 -4.53 3.36 -2.21
N LEU A 92 -3.70 3.04 -1.20
CA LEU A 92 -2.58 3.88 -0.80
C LEU A 92 -1.52 4.00 -1.91
N ARG A 93 -1.28 2.92 -2.65
CA ARG A 93 -0.28 2.91 -3.74
C ARG A 93 -0.66 3.84 -4.87
N PHE A 94 -1.94 3.88 -5.23
CA PHE A 94 -2.46 4.68 -6.33
C PHE A 94 -3.04 6.03 -5.89
N GLY A 95 -2.95 6.38 -4.61
CA GLY A 95 -3.42 7.66 -4.10
C GLY A 95 -4.94 7.79 -3.99
N GLU A 96 -5.67 6.68 -4.03
CA GLU A 96 -7.12 6.64 -3.84
C GLU A 96 -7.53 6.86 -2.38
N ILE A 97 -6.59 6.78 -1.45
CA ILE A 97 -6.71 7.22 -0.06
C ILE A 97 -5.37 7.74 0.43
N SER A 98 -5.38 8.82 1.20
CA SER A 98 -4.16 9.38 1.77
C SER A 98 -3.82 8.78 3.13
N PRO A 99 -2.53 8.73 3.51
CA PRO A 99 -2.13 8.40 4.89
C PRO A 99 -2.73 9.36 5.92
N ASN A 100 -2.92 10.63 5.55
CA ASN A 100 -3.52 11.63 6.41
C ASN A 100 -4.99 11.28 6.71
N THR A 101 -5.77 10.89 5.69
CA THR A 101 -7.14 10.42 5.88
C THR A 101 -7.19 9.25 6.85
N ILE A 102 -6.30 8.26 6.68
CA ILE A 102 -6.24 7.11 7.59
C ILE A 102 -5.91 7.55 9.01
N TRP A 103 -4.97 8.48 9.19
CA TRP A 103 -4.61 9.01 10.49
C TRP A 103 -5.83 9.65 11.19
N HIS A 104 -6.50 10.59 10.53
CA HIS A 104 -7.60 11.35 11.10
C HIS A 104 -8.83 10.46 11.36
N GLU A 105 -9.21 9.61 10.43
CA GLU A 105 -10.31 8.66 10.57
C GLU A 105 -10.06 7.60 11.67
N SER A 106 -8.81 7.32 12.01
CA SER A 106 -8.47 6.38 13.06
C SER A 106 -8.63 6.94 14.49
N LYS A 107 -8.59 8.27 14.67
CA LYS A 107 -8.66 8.93 16.00
C LYS A 107 -9.86 8.50 16.87
N PRO A 108 -11.09 8.38 16.34
CA PRO A 108 -12.24 7.96 17.14
C PRO A 108 -12.16 6.50 17.65
N TYR A 109 -11.25 5.70 17.08
CA TYR A 109 -11.10 4.28 17.38
C TYR A 109 -9.85 4.01 18.22
N ASP A 110 -9.61 4.81 19.26
CA ASP A 110 -8.43 4.73 20.11
C ASP A 110 -8.38 3.40 20.90
N ASN A 111 -7.56 2.48 20.41
CA ASN A 111 -7.26 1.21 21.04
C ASN A 111 -5.92 0.66 20.52
N PRO A 112 -5.29 -0.31 21.24
CA PRO A 112 -3.97 -0.84 20.87
C PRO A 112 -3.89 -1.44 19.45
N GLY A 113 -4.97 -2.00 18.94
CA GLY A 113 -5.00 -2.57 17.59
C GLY A 113 -4.98 -1.48 16.51
N THR A 114 -5.78 -0.43 16.68
CA THR A 114 -5.79 0.73 15.79
C THR A 114 -4.46 1.48 15.84
N GLU A 115 -3.88 1.67 17.03
CA GLU A 115 -2.54 2.26 17.15
C GLU A 115 -1.48 1.45 16.39
N HIS A 116 -1.57 0.12 16.47
CA HIS A 116 -0.68 -0.77 15.72
C HIS A 116 -0.86 -0.58 14.21
N PHE A 117 -2.10 -0.50 13.74
CA PHE A 117 -2.41 -0.26 12.31
C PHE A 117 -1.85 1.08 11.81
N VAL A 118 -2.10 2.15 12.54
CA VAL A 118 -1.59 3.49 12.19
C VAL A 118 -0.05 3.52 12.18
N ARG A 119 0.60 2.79 13.08
CA ARG A 119 2.05 2.64 13.06
C ARG A 119 2.56 1.95 11.79
N GLU A 120 1.83 0.98 11.24
CA GLU A 120 2.23 0.36 9.96
C GLU A 120 2.11 1.36 8.79
N VAL A 121 1.12 2.27 8.82
CA VAL A 121 1.07 3.38 7.87
C VAL A 121 2.30 4.28 8.04
N GLY A 122 2.69 4.56 9.28
CA GLY A 122 3.93 5.31 9.58
C GLY A 122 5.19 4.63 9.04
N TRP A 123 5.28 3.30 9.09
CA TRP A 123 6.40 2.55 8.49
C TRP A 123 6.44 2.70 6.96
N ARG A 124 5.28 2.75 6.32
CA ARG A 124 5.21 3.02 4.88
C ARG A 124 5.79 4.40 4.56
N GLU A 125 5.40 5.43 5.30
CA GLU A 125 5.91 6.79 5.10
C GLU A 125 7.42 6.88 5.40
N PHE A 126 7.91 6.13 6.39
CA PHE A 126 9.34 6.01 6.63
C PHE A 126 10.08 5.35 5.45
N GLY A 127 9.46 4.38 4.77
CA GLY A 127 10.00 3.82 3.53
C GLY A 127 10.17 4.89 2.45
N TYR A 128 9.18 5.76 2.25
CA TYR A 128 9.29 6.89 1.32
C TYR A 128 10.37 7.89 1.74
N HIS A 129 10.48 8.17 3.03
CA HIS A 129 11.55 9.02 3.55
C HIS A 129 12.94 8.44 3.23
N LEU A 130 13.13 7.13 3.40
CA LEU A 130 14.38 6.47 3.02
C LEU A 130 14.66 6.59 1.52
N MET A 131 13.68 6.30 0.67
CA MET A 131 13.83 6.40 -0.78
C MET A 131 14.14 7.83 -1.26
N ALA A 132 13.54 8.82 -0.63
CA ALA A 132 13.79 10.23 -0.96
C ALA A 132 15.22 10.68 -0.58
N ASN A 133 15.73 10.21 0.56
CA ASN A 133 17.09 10.57 1.03
C ASN A 133 18.19 9.66 0.47
N PHE A 134 17.85 8.43 0.12
CA PHE A 134 18.76 7.40 -0.37
C PHE A 134 18.22 6.74 -1.65
N PRO A 135 18.12 7.48 -2.78
CA PRO A 135 17.49 6.97 -4.01
C PRO A 135 18.22 5.74 -4.60
N PHE A 136 19.48 5.53 -4.24
CA PHE A 136 20.25 4.36 -4.65
C PHE A 136 19.73 3.03 -4.07
N LEU A 137 18.86 3.07 -3.05
CA LEU A 137 18.28 1.87 -2.41
C LEU A 137 17.50 0.96 -3.38
N ALA A 138 17.13 1.47 -4.55
CA ALA A 138 16.54 0.63 -5.60
C ALA A 138 17.49 -0.47 -6.11
N ASN A 139 18.82 -0.25 -6.02
CA ASN A 139 19.84 -1.11 -6.64
C ASN A 139 21.01 -1.46 -5.72
N ARG A 140 21.11 -0.81 -4.54
CA ARG A 140 22.22 -0.98 -3.61
C ARG A 140 21.72 -1.04 -2.17
N ALA A 141 22.48 -1.69 -1.31
CA ALA A 141 22.22 -1.75 0.12
C ALA A 141 22.36 -0.37 0.78
N LEU A 142 21.55 -0.08 1.81
CA LEU A 142 21.66 1.15 2.61
C LEU A 142 23.02 1.25 3.34
N ARG A 143 23.56 0.12 3.74
CA ARG A 143 24.85 0.01 4.44
C ARG A 143 25.83 -0.72 3.53
N GLU A 144 26.95 -0.09 3.23
CA GLU A 144 27.97 -0.60 2.30
C GLU A 144 28.47 -2.00 2.67
N ASN A 145 28.58 -2.32 3.97
CA ASN A 145 29.04 -3.64 4.40
C ASN A 145 28.12 -4.81 3.98
N PHE A 146 26.91 -4.54 3.50
CA PHE A 146 26.05 -5.57 2.90
C PHE A 146 26.27 -5.77 1.40
N GLU A 147 27.03 -4.90 0.76
CA GLU A 147 27.44 -5.11 -0.65
C GLU A 147 28.39 -6.33 -0.77
N ASP A 148 29.24 -6.54 0.26
CA ASP A 148 30.19 -7.66 0.30
C ASP A 148 29.56 -8.97 0.78
N PHE A 149 28.26 -8.97 1.10
CA PHE A 149 27.58 -10.19 1.52
C PHE A 149 27.57 -11.21 0.35
N PRO A 150 27.94 -12.48 0.60
CA PRO A 150 28.04 -13.50 -0.46
C PRO A 150 26.65 -13.96 -0.89
N TRP A 151 25.94 -13.09 -1.61
CA TRP A 151 24.64 -13.44 -2.20
C TRP A 151 24.80 -14.58 -3.17
N ARG A 152 23.94 -15.58 -3.02
CA ARG A 152 23.87 -16.69 -3.97
C ARG A 152 23.02 -16.27 -5.16
N ASP A 153 23.64 -16.22 -6.33
CA ASP A 153 22.95 -16.04 -7.61
C ASP A 153 22.75 -17.44 -8.25
N SER A 154 21.51 -17.94 -8.21
CA SER A 154 21.15 -19.27 -8.66
C SER A 154 19.85 -19.24 -9.45
N GLU A 155 19.94 -19.43 -10.75
CA GLU A 155 18.78 -19.51 -11.63
C GLU A 155 17.86 -20.70 -11.26
N GLU A 156 18.42 -21.78 -10.73
CA GLU A 156 17.66 -22.94 -10.26
C GLU A 156 16.79 -22.59 -9.06
N ASP A 157 17.38 -21.91 -8.05
CA ASP A 157 16.63 -21.47 -6.86
C ASP A 157 15.57 -20.44 -7.22
N TYR A 158 15.88 -19.50 -8.11
CA TYR A 158 14.93 -18.52 -8.62
C TYR A 158 13.76 -19.18 -9.36
N THR A 159 14.06 -20.17 -10.23
CA THR A 159 13.04 -20.93 -10.95
C THR A 159 12.17 -21.74 -9.99
N ALA A 160 12.77 -22.39 -8.98
CA ALA A 160 12.03 -23.12 -7.96
C ALA A 160 11.10 -22.19 -7.16
N TRP A 161 11.60 -21.00 -6.78
CA TRP A 161 10.81 -19.99 -6.07
C TRP A 161 9.63 -19.49 -6.92
N THR A 162 9.85 -19.12 -8.18
CA THR A 162 8.78 -18.62 -9.07
C THR A 162 7.69 -19.65 -9.37
N LYS A 163 8.02 -20.94 -9.26
CA LYS A 163 7.09 -22.06 -9.46
C LYS A 163 6.48 -22.61 -8.17
N GLY A 164 6.82 -22.05 -7.00
CA GLY A 164 6.39 -22.60 -5.71
C GLY A 164 6.98 -23.96 -5.37
N MET A 165 8.17 -24.27 -5.88
CA MET A 165 8.85 -25.59 -5.75
C MET A 165 10.04 -25.55 -4.78
N THR A 166 10.08 -24.59 -3.87
CA THR A 166 11.18 -24.45 -2.91
C THR A 166 11.18 -25.50 -1.80
N GLY A 167 10.11 -26.28 -1.65
CA GLY A 167 9.91 -27.20 -0.54
C GLY A 167 9.33 -26.57 0.72
N TYR A 168 9.13 -25.24 0.76
CA TYR A 168 8.46 -24.56 1.84
C TYR A 168 6.94 -24.48 1.56
N PRO A 169 6.07 -24.94 2.50
CA PRO A 169 4.62 -25.02 2.24
C PRO A 169 3.92 -23.70 1.96
N ILE A 170 4.54 -22.58 2.31
CA ILE A 170 3.98 -21.22 2.15
C ILE A 170 4.47 -20.49 0.89
N VAL A 171 5.41 -21.06 0.17
CA VAL A 171 6.03 -20.46 -1.03
C VAL A 171 5.59 -21.17 -2.28
#